data_12a62f9b9e1b5332cd32f4d8ba082abc
#
_entry.id   12a62f9b9e1b5332cd32f4d8ba082abc
#
_cell.length_a   1.000
_cell.length_b   1.000
_cell.length_c   1.000
_cell.angle_alpha   90.00
_cell.angle_beta   90.00
_cell.angle_gamma   90.00
#
_symmetry.space_group_name_H-M   'P 1'
#
loop_
_entity.id
_entity.type
_entity.pdbx_description
1 polymer ?
#
loop_
_entity_poly.entity_id
_entity_poly.type
_entity_poly.pdbx_seq_one_letter_code
_entity_poly.pdbx_strand_id
1 'polypeptide(L)'
;MAEVLQNVNNLFVPERIAEITSFPEWTSERIEVVRQELEELWEKRHAQIDEGLNDLENQYYWVSYVLRALGYCATAAEPPPSGLEADEYRPDFTLFFSADDFRRAVPHRGEREFFAMGLSVVQVVGWNASLDEIVTEDGSYNPAFDVDRHLRNTGVNFGILTNGRVWRLFHRDTSGLLNTYVEIDLLAALQDNDPETFKYFWTVFSPEGLGGSESAGAIVQRLLN
;
A
#
# COMPACT_ATOMS: atom_id res chain seq x y z
N MET A 1 -23.44 -5.90 6.20
CA MET A 1 -22.34 -5.29 5.47
C MET A 1 -21.09 -6.05 5.89
N ALA A 2 -20.42 -6.77 4.99
CA ALA A 2 -19.07 -7.23 5.26
C ALA A 2 -18.25 -5.96 5.54
N GLU A 3 -17.49 -5.91 6.61
CA GLU A 3 -16.60 -4.78 6.91
C GLU A 3 -15.54 -4.76 5.81
N VAL A 4 -15.73 -3.91 4.81
CA VAL A 4 -14.79 -3.76 3.68
C VAL A 4 -13.43 -3.35 4.20
N LEU A 5 -13.41 -2.46 5.19
CA LEU A 5 -12.22 -2.01 5.86
C LEU A 5 -12.11 -2.74 7.21
N GLN A 6 -11.13 -3.61 7.34
CA GLN A 6 -10.82 -4.27 8.60
C GLN A 6 -9.74 -3.47 9.33
N ASN A 7 -10.09 -2.95 10.49
CA ASN A 7 -9.21 -2.18 11.36
C ASN A 7 -8.67 -3.07 12.49
N VAL A 8 -7.62 -3.81 12.19
CA VAL A 8 -7.06 -4.81 13.11
C VAL A 8 -6.26 -4.14 14.21
N ASN A 9 -6.60 -4.45 15.45
CA ASN A 9 -6.03 -3.88 16.66
C ASN A 9 -6.04 -2.34 16.69
N ASN A 10 -7.05 -1.74 16.04
CA ASN A 10 -7.29 -0.29 16.07
C ASN A 10 -6.09 0.54 15.60
N LEU A 11 -5.54 0.23 14.43
CA LEU A 11 -4.58 1.14 13.79
C LEU A 11 -5.21 2.54 13.61
N PHE A 12 -6.46 2.58 13.15
CA PHE A 12 -7.26 3.80 13.12
C PHE A 12 -8.14 3.91 14.35
N VAL A 13 -8.40 5.12 14.79
CA VAL A 13 -9.38 5.39 15.84
C VAL A 13 -10.79 5.05 15.32
N PRO A 14 -11.55 4.12 15.96
CA PRO A 14 -12.84 3.65 15.43
C PRO A 14 -13.84 4.77 15.15
N GLU A 15 -13.88 5.79 16.02
CA GLU A 15 -14.76 6.95 15.86
C GLU A 15 -14.41 7.75 14.60
N ARG A 16 -13.13 7.81 14.23
CA ARG A 16 -12.65 8.51 13.03
C ARG A 16 -12.99 7.75 11.75
N ILE A 17 -13.02 6.41 11.79
CA ILE A 17 -13.47 5.62 10.64
C ILE A 17 -14.91 5.96 10.29
N ALA A 18 -15.77 6.18 11.29
CA ALA A 18 -17.16 6.59 11.06
C ALA A 18 -17.29 7.95 10.37
N GLU A 19 -16.26 8.81 10.48
CA GLU A 19 -16.23 10.14 9.85
C GLU A 19 -15.68 10.11 8.42
N ILE A 20 -15.12 8.98 7.95
CA ILE A 20 -14.39 8.87 6.65
C ILE A 20 -15.25 9.36 5.48
N THR A 21 -16.55 9.07 5.49
CA THR A 21 -17.50 9.47 4.44
C THR A 21 -17.79 10.97 4.42
N SER A 22 -17.41 11.70 5.47
CA SER A 22 -17.57 13.15 5.57
C SER A 22 -16.38 13.93 5.00
N PHE A 23 -15.28 13.25 4.67
CA PHE A 23 -14.10 13.90 4.13
C PHE A 23 -14.35 14.35 2.69
N PRO A 24 -13.89 15.56 2.29
CA PRO A 24 -14.08 16.06 0.91
C PRO A 24 -13.58 15.10 -0.17
N GLU A 25 -12.51 14.40 0.15
CA GLU A 25 -11.87 13.45 -0.77
C GLU A 25 -12.76 12.24 -1.09
N TRP A 26 -13.73 11.91 -0.21
CA TRP A 26 -14.70 10.82 -0.43
C TRP A 26 -15.58 11.04 -1.66
N THR A 27 -15.75 12.28 -2.09
CA THR A 27 -16.57 12.66 -3.25
C THR A 27 -15.71 12.97 -4.49
N SER A 28 -14.42 12.61 -4.49
CA SER A 28 -13.53 12.84 -5.62
C SER A 28 -13.99 12.08 -6.87
N GLU A 29 -14.14 12.79 -7.99
CA GLU A 29 -14.47 12.18 -9.29
C GLU A 29 -13.38 11.20 -9.76
N ARG A 30 -12.15 11.35 -9.28
CA ARG A 30 -11.06 10.41 -9.56
C ARG A 30 -11.33 8.99 -9.12
N ILE A 31 -12.10 8.80 -8.04
CA ILE A 31 -12.38 7.46 -7.48
C ILE A 31 -13.03 6.57 -8.54
N GLU A 32 -14.05 7.09 -9.20
CA GLU A 32 -14.77 6.33 -10.23
C GLU A 32 -13.89 6.04 -11.46
N VAL A 33 -13.06 7.00 -11.87
CA VAL A 33 -12.10 6.81 -12.97
C VAL A 33 -11.11 5.70 -12.65
N VAL A 34 -10.53 5.73 -11.44
CA VAL A 34 -9.57 4.71 -10.99
C VAL A 34 -10.23 3.34 -10.85
N ARG A 35 -11.47 3.29 -10.32
CA ARG A 35 -12.24 2.06 -10.21
C ARG A 35 -12.42 1.40 -11.58
N GLN A 36 -12.89 2.15 -12.56
CA GLN A 36 -13.10 1.65 -13.91
C GLN A 36 -11.79 1.19 -14.58
N GLU A 37 -10.70 1.94 -14.41
CA GLU A 37 -9.37 1.54 -14.91
C GLU A 37 -8.90 0.21 -14.31
N LEU A 38 -9.12 0.00 -13.03
CA LEU A 38 -8.75 -1.24 -12.34
C LEU A 38 -9.67 -2.41 -12.71
N GLU A 39 -10.96 -2.18 -12.90
CA GLU A 39 -11.89 -3.20 -13.42
C GLU A 39 -11.47 -3.66 -14.82
N GLU A 40 -11.20 -2.71 -15.73
CA GLU A 40 -10.72 -3.06 -17.08
C GLU A 40 -9.37 -3.79 -17.04
N LEU A 41 -8.49 -3.43 -16.13
CA LEU A 41 -7.20 -4.10 -15.95
C LEU A 41 -7.41 -5.54 -15.47
N TRP A 42 -8.32 -5.74 -14.49
CA TRP A 42 -8.68 -7.04 -13.99
C TRP A 42 -9.26 -7.94 -15.09
N GLU A 43 -10.25 -7.46 -15.83
CA GLU A 43 -10.86 -8.18 -16.96
C GLU A 43 -9.83 -8.63 -18.01
N LYS A 44 -8.81 -7.83 -18.25
CA LYS A 44 -7.74 -8.16 -19.21
C LYS A 44 -6.73 -9.18 -18.69
N ARG A 45 -6.57 -9.32 -17.36
CA ARG A 45 -5.44 -10.03 -16.76
C ARG A 45 -5.80 -11.16 -15.81
N HIS A 46 -7.04 -11.24 -15.34
CA HIS A 46 -7.46 -12.21 -14.31
C HIS A 46 -7.10 -13.65 -14.67
N ALA A 47 -7.27 -14.06 -15.94
CA ALA A 47 -6.95 -15.42 -16.37
C ALA A 47 -5.46 -15.79 -16.13
N GLN A 48 -4.53 -14.84 -16.35
CA GLN A 48 -3.11 -15.04 -16.10
C GLN A 48 -2.79 -14.99 -14.59
N ILE A 49 -3.50 -14.13 -13.86
CA ILE A 49 -3.33 -13.96 -12.42
C ILE A 49 -3.86 -15.17 -11.65
N ASP A 50 -4.98 -15.74 -12.08
CA ASP A 50 -5.61 -16.92 -11.47
C ASP A 50 -4.75 -18.19 -11.58
N GLU A 51 -3.82 -18.26 -12.54
CA GLU A 51 -2.81 -19.32 -12.62
C GLU A 51 -1.81 -19.28 -11.45
N GLY A 52 -1.76 -18.16 -10.73
CA GLY A 52 -0.86 -17.87 -9.62
C GLY A 52 0.42 -17.18 -10.07
N LEU A 53 0.68 -16.01 -9.50
CA LEU A 53 1.88 -15.21 -9.73
C LEU A 53 2.82 -15.36 -8.54
N ASN A 54 4.13 -15.58 -8.78
CA ASN A 54 5.13 -15.42 -7.74
C ASN A 54 5.32 -13.94 -7.38
N ASP A 55 6.17 -13.64 -6.38
CA ASP A 55 6.36 -12.29 -5.87
C ASP A 55 6.75 -11.30 -6.97
N LEU A 56 7.74 -11.64 -7.80
CA LEU A 56 8.24 -10.79 -8.87
C LEU A 56 7.20 -10.60 -9.99
N GLU A 57 6.52 -11.67 -10.38
CA GLU A 57 5.46 -11.61 -11.38
C GLU A 57 4.30 -10.74 -10.89
N ASN A 58 3.90 -10.88 -9.62
CA ASN A 58 2.85 -10.08 -9.01
C ASN A 58 3.22 -8.59 -8.99
N GLN A 59 4.48 -8.25 -8.65
CA GLN A 59 4.99 -6.88 -8.75
C GLN A 59 4.79 -6.30 -10.15
N TYR A 60 5.23 -7.03 -11.19
CA TYR A 60 5.24 -6.53 -12.57
C TYR A 60 3.88 -6.57 -13.26
N TYR A 61 3.09 -7.64 -13.07
CA TYR A 61 1.88 -7.85 -13.85
C TYR A 61 0.63 -7.26 -13.21
N TRP A 62 0.64 -7.01 -11.90
CA TRP A 62 -0.53 -6.50 -11.21
C TRP A 62 -0.25 -5.28 -10.33
N VAL A 63 0.54 -5.43 -9.27
CA VAL A 63 0.71 -4.37 -8.25
C VAL A 63 1.23 -3.06 -8.83
N SER A 64 2.21 -3.10 -9.75
CA SER A 64 2.73 -1.89 -10.40
C SER A 64 1.66 -1.11 -11.17
N TYR A 65 0.70 -1.81 -11.77
CA TYR A 65 -0.41 -1.18 -12.50
C TYR A 65 -1.44 -0.60 -11.54
N VAL A 66 -1.75 -1.29 -10.44
CA VAL A 66 -2.62 -0.75 -9.37
C VAL A 66 -2.03 0.54 -8.80
N LEU A 67 -0.74 0.54 -8.45
CA LEU A 67 -0.06 1.73 -7.94
C LEU A 67 -0.09 2.90 -8.94
N ARG A 68 0.08 2.61 -10.22
CA ARG A 68 -0.01 3.63 -11.27
C ARG A 68 -1.42 4.16 -11.46
N ALA A 69 -2.44 3.30 -11.47
CA ALA A 69 -3.85 3.70 -11.55
C ALA A 69 -4.25 4.58 -10.36
N LEU A 70 -3.79 4.26 -9.15
CA LEU A 70 -3.96 5.11 -7.98
C LEU A 70 -3.29 6.48 -8.14
N GLY A 71 -2.29 6.62 -9.02
CA GLY A 71 -1.63 7.89 -9.33
C GLY A 71 -0.26 8.09 -8.71
N TYR A 72 0.34 7.06 -8.13
CA TYR A 72 1.69 7.16 -7.59
C TYR A 72 2.76 7.30 -8.66
N CYS A 73 3.80 8.08 -8.35
CA CYS A 73 5.12 7.88 -8.94
C CYS A 73 5.82 6.80 -8.09
N ALA A 74 5.80 5.55 -8.57
CA ALA A 74 6.39 4.42 -7.88
C ALA A 74 7.75 4.06 -8.51
N THR A 75 8.76 3.81 -7.66
CA THR A 75 10.06 3.28 -8.08
C THR A 75 10.27 1.90 -7.49
N ALA A 76 10.76 0.97 -8.32
CA ALA A 76 11.02 -0.40 -7.89
C ALA A 76 12.46 -0.55 -7.39
N ALA A 77 12.61 -1.35 -6.35
CA ALA A 77 13.89 -1.88 -5.90
C ALA A 77 14.96 -0.83 -5.62
N GLU A 78 14.59 0.31 -5.02
CA GLU A 78 15.56 1.34 -4.64
C GLU A 78 16.53 0.81 -3.58
N PRO A 79 17.84 1.15 -3.69
CA PRO A 79 18.82 0.67 -2.74
C PRO A 79 18.50 1.16 -1.31
N PRO A 80 18.68 0.30 -0.28
CA PRO A 80 18.47 0.71 1.09
C PRO A 80 19.48 1.80 1.51
N PRO A 81 19.22 2.50 2.62
CA PRO A 81 20.18 3.44 3.19
C PRO A 81 21.56 2.82 3.41
N SER A 82 22.62 3.60 3.20
CA SER A 82 24.02 3.17 3.31
C SER A 82 24.32 2.44 4.61
N GLY A 83 25.05 1.35 4.53
CA GLY A 83 25.43 0.49 5.67
C GLY A 83 24.52 -0.72 5.90
N LEU A 84 23.50 -0.89 5.08
CA LEU A 84 22.64 -2.09 5.06
C LEU A 84 22.97 -2.94 3.83
N GLU A 85 22.90 -4.27 3.97
CA GLU A 85 23.11 -5.18 2.84
C GLU A 85 21.90 -5.08 1.88
N ALA A 86 22.19 -4.90 0.58
CA ALA A 86 21.21 -4.47 -0.41
C ALA A 86 20.06 -5.46 -0.61
N ASP A 87 20.32 -6.76 -0.54
CA ASP A 87 19.33 -7.77 -0.92
C ASP A 87 18.33 -8.09 0.18
N GLU A 88 18.69 -7.88 1.46
CA GLU A 88 17.81 -8.18 2.60
C GLU A 88 16.89 -7.03 3.02
N TYR A 89 17.17 -5.79 2.59
CA TYR A 89 16.56 -4.59 3.17
C TYR A 89 15.89 -3.66 2.16
N ARG A 90 15.70 -4.14 0.93
CA ARG A 90 15.17 -3.35 -0.16
C ARG A 90 13.66 -3.54 -0.29
N PRO A 91 12.84 -2.47 -0.13
CA PRO A 91 11.41 -2.57 -0.43
C PRO A 91 11.19 -2.82 -1.91
N ASP A 92 10.10 -3.52 -2.26
CA ASP A 92 9.74 -3.76 -3.66
C ASP A 92 9.41 -2.48 -4.39
N PHE A 93 8.70 -1.55 -3.72
CA PHE A 93 8.45 -0.21 -4.25
C PHE A 93 8.64 0.85 -3.17
N THR A 94 9.05 2.04 -3.63
CA THR A 94 8.96 3.31 -2.88
C THR A 94 7.99 4.21 -3.62
N LEU A 95 7.00 4.75 -2.91
CA LEU A 95 5.91 5.52 -3.47
C LEU A 95 6.11 7.01 -3.20
N PHE A 96 6.00 7.81 -4.25
CA PHE A 96 6.04 9.27 -4.18
C PHE A 96 4.69 9.84 -4.61
N PHE A 97 4.31 10.98 -4.05
CA PHE A 97 3.09 11.68 -4.41
C PHE A 97 3.09 12.10 -5.89
N SER A 98 4.24 12.56 -6.37
CA SER A 98 4.38 13.05 -7.73
C SER A 98 5.75 12.73 -8.34
N ALA A 99 5.86 12.87 -9.66
CA ALA A 99 7.14 12.78 -10.36
C ALA A 99 8.12 13.90 -9.96
N ASP A 100 7.61 15.03 -9.47
CA ASP A 100 8.45 16.13 -8.97
C ASP A 100 9.07 15.78 -7.62
N ASP A 101 8.30 15.13 -6.73
CA ASP A 101 8.82 14.63 -5.45
C ASP A 101 9.90 13.58 -5.69
N PHE A 102 9.65 12.64 -6.59
CA PHE A 102 10.66 11.66 -6.98
C PHE A 102 11.92 12.33 -7.54
N ARG A 103 11.78 13.28 -8.48
CA ARG A 103 12.96 14.00 -9.04
C ARG A 103 13.78 14.72 -7.98
N ARG A 104 13.12 15.27 -6.96
CA ARG A 104 13.80 15.90 -5.81
C ARG A 104 14.53 14.88 -4.93
N ALA A 105 13.99 13.68 -4.80
CA ALA A 105 14.58 12.61 -4.02
C ALA A 105 15.81 11.97 -4.70
N VAL A 106 15.84 11.90 -6.04
CA VAL A 106 16.88 11.20 -6.82
C VAL A 106 18.33 11.51 -6.39
N PRO A 107 18.73 12.77 -6.07
CA PRO A 107 20.08 13.06 -5.60
C PRO A 107 20.47 12.36 -4.28
N HIS A 108 19.50 11.89 -3.51
CA HIS A 108 19.68 11.26 -2.19
C HIS A 108 19.53 9.75 -2.22
N ARG A 109 19.57 9.10 -3.40
CA ARG A 109 19.49 7.64 -3.52
C ARG A 109 20.54 6.94 -2.66
N GLY A 110 20.14 5.91 -1.91
CA GLY A 110 20.99 5.20 -0.97
C GLY A 110 21.12 5.90 0.39
N GLU A 111 20.32 6.94 0.64
CA GLU A 111 20.27 7.66 1.91
C GLU A 111 18.84 7.65 2.47
N ARG A 112 18.67 7.91 3.76
CA ARG A 112 17.34 8.02 4.38
C ARG A 112 16.53 9.19 3.83
N GLU A 113 17.20 10.24 3.41
CA GLU A 113 16.62 11.44 2.81
C GLU A 113 15.82 11.13 1.54
N PHE A 114 16.27 10.16 0.74
CA PHE A 114 15.50 9.68 -0.42
C PHE A 114 14.12 9.19 -0.01
N PHE A 115 14.08 8.31 0.98
CA PHE A 115 12.83 7.71 1.46
C PHE A 115 11.96 8.70 2.23
N ALA A 116 12.57 9.67 2.94
CA ALA A 116 11.84 10.71 3.68
C ALA A 116 10.99 11.62 2.77
N MET A 117 11.30 11.68 1.48
CA MET A 117 10.48 12.38 0.46
C MET A 117 9.36 11.49 -0.11
N GLY A 118 9.37 10.19 0.21
CA GLY A 118 8.35 9.24 -0.17
C GLY A 118 7.18 9.20 0.80
N LEU A 119 6.05 8.67 0.35
CA LEU A 119 4.84 8.50 1.15
C LEU A 119 4.81 7.14 1.87
N SER A 120 5.27 6.11 1.17
CA SER A 120 5.18 4.72 1.64
C SER A 120 6.24 3.85 0.97
N VAL A 121 6.52 2.73 1.61
CA VAL A 121 7.23 1.59 1.02
C VAL A 121 6.26 0.42 0.88
N VAL A 122 6.50 -0.46 -0.10
CA VAL A 122 5.63 -1.60 -0.38
C VAL A 122 6.44 -2.88 -0.36
N GLN A 123 5.90 -3.89 0.31
CA GLN A 123 6.31 -5.29 0.23
C GLN A 123 5.23 -6.08 -0.50
N VAL A 124 5.63 -6.82 -1.52
CA VAL A 124 4.74 -7.64 -2.33
C VAL A 124 5.09 -9.11 -2.12
N VAL A 125 4.09 -9.94 -1.93
CA VAL A 125 4.23 -11.40 -1.90
C VAL A 125 3.42 -12.02 -3.04
N GLY A 126 3.64 -13.31 -3.31
CA GLY A 126 2.93 -14.02 -4.38
C GLY A 126 1.41 -13.96 -4.23
N TRP A 127 0.70 -14.01 -5.36
CA TRP A 127 -0.76 -13.86 -5.43
C TRP A 127 -1.53 -14.75 -4.46
N ASN A 128 -1.09 -16.00 -4.30
CA ASN A 128 -1.72 -16.97 -3.41
C ASN A 128 -1.05 -17.05 -2.02
N ALA A 129 -0.07 -16.19 -1.74
CA ALA A 129 0.61 -16.20 -0.47
C ALA A 129 -0.27 -15.59 0.64
N SER A 130 -0.15 -16.15 1.83
CA SER A 130 -0.74 -15.59 3.04
C SER A 130 0.02 -14.31 3.46
N LEU A 131 -0.72 -13.31 3.95
CA LEU A 131 -0.13 -12.12 4.56
C LEU A 131 0.17 -12.28 6.06
N ASP A 132 -0.16 -13.43 6.64
CA ASP A 132 0.09 -13.74 8.06
C ASP A 132 1.27 -14.68 8.24
N GLU A 133 1.42 -15.65 7.33
CA GLU A 133 2.46 -16.66 7.43
C GLU A 133 2.85 -17.18 6.05
N ILE A 134 4.15 -17.14 5.76
CA ILE A 134 4.75 -17.76 4.59
C ILE A 134 5.58 -18.95 5.05
N VAL A 135 5.29 -20.13 4.51
CA VAL A 135 6.03 -21.37 4.80
C VAL A 135 7.16 -21.51 3.78
N THR A 136 8.38 -21.73 4.28
CA THR A 136 9.58 -21.97 3.49
C THR A 136 10.21 -23.31 3.89
N GLU A 137 11.27 -23.73 3.20
CA GLU A 137 12.01 -24.95 3.56
C GLU A 137 12.67 -24.85 4.94
N ASP A 138 13.04 -23.64 5.37
CA ASP A 138 13.71 -23.35 6.64
C ASP A 138 12.75 -23.07 7.81
N GLY A 139 11.44 -23.04 7.55
CA GLY A 139 10.42 -22.74 8.56
C GLY A 139 9.30 -21.83 8.05
N SER A 140 8.71 -21.07 8.95
CA SER A 140 7.71 -20.07 8.56
C SER A 140 8.03 -18.69 9.13
N TYR A 141 7.59 -17.63 8.44
CA TYR A 141 7.72 -16.26 8.91
C TYR A 141 6.50 -15.42 8.54
N ASN A 142 6.27 -14.33 9.29
CA ASN A 142 5.24 -13.35 9.00
C ASN A 142 5.82 -12.25 8.08
N PRO A 143 5.28 -12.04 6.85
CA PRO A 143 5.81 -11.04 5.93
C PRO A 143 5.64 -9.59 6.42
N ALA A 144 4.78 -9.32 7.42
CA ALA A 144 4.71 -8.02 8.08
C ALA A 144 6.03 -7.63 8.77
N PHE A 145 6.90 -8.60 9.10
CA PHE A 145 8.22 -8.34 9.64
C PHE A 145 9.12 -7.59 8.63
N ASP A 146 8.99 -7.90 7.35
CA ASP A 146 9.74 -7.18 6.30
C ASP A 146 9.27 -5.73 6.20
N VAL A 147 7.96 -5.49 6.32
CA VAL A 147 7.40 -4.12 6.35
C VAL A 147 7.93 -3.34 7.55
N ASP A 148 7.90 -3.91 8.77
CA ASP A 148 8.46 -3.25 9.97
C ASP A 148 9.93 -2.90 9.78
N ARG A 149 10.71 -3.83 9.23
CA ARG A 149 12.12 -3.63 8.93
C ARG A 149 12.34 -2.50 7.93
N HIS A 150 11.57 -2.46 6.86
CA HIS A 150 11.64 -1.36 5.88
C HIS A 150 11.31 -0.01 6.52
N LEU A 151 10.24 0.07 7.32
CA LEU A 151 9.84 1.31 7.99
C LEU A 151 10.92 1.83 8.95
N ARG A 152 11.58 0.95 9.70
CA ARG A 152 12.69 1.31 10.61
C ARG A 152 13.93 1.77 9.87
N ASN A 153 14.26 1.10 8.77
CA ASN A 153 15.46 1.40 8.00
C ASN A 153 15.32 2.69 7.19
N THR A 154 14.19 2.89 6.55
CA THR A 154 13.92 4.05 5.68
C THR A 154 13.45 5.28 6.46
N GLY A 155 12.79 5.09 7.60
CA GLY A 155 12.18 6.16 8.38
C GLY A 155 10.85 6.66 7.84
N VAL A 156 10.30 6.04 6.78
CA VAL A 156 8.96 6.33 6.23
C VAL A 156 7.89 5.97 7.26
N ASN A 157 6.78 6.71 7.29
CA ASN A 157 5.73 6.50 8.29
C ASN A 157 4.80 5.35 7.95
N PHE A 158 4.56 5.08 6.65
CA PHE A 158 3.60 4.10 6.19
C PHE A 158 4.27 2.99 5.38
N GLY A 159 3.84 1.76 5.60
CA GLY A 159 4.24 0.58 4.84
C GLY A 159 3.03 -0.20 4.37
N ILE A 160 3.10 -0.71 3.15
CA ILE A 160 2.05 -1.52 2.55
C ILE A 160 2.59 -2.94 2.38
N LEU A 161 1.80 -3.93 2.83
CA LEU A 161 1.98 -5.35 2.53
C LEU A 161 0.83 -5.80 1.64
N THR A 162 1.15 -6.47 0.53
CA THR A 162 0.09 -6.95 -0.37
C THR A 162 0.50 -8.22 -1.11
N ASN A 163 -0.49 -9.09 -1.34
CA ASN A 163 -0.41 -10.16 -2.34
C ASN A 163 -1.11 -9.77 -3.66
N GLY A 164 -1.42 -8.49 -3.84
CA GLY A 164 -2.12 -7.96 -5.01
C GLY A 164 -3.65 -7.95 -4.84
N ARG A 165 -4.22 -8.95 -4.16
CA ARG A 165 -5.64 -9.02 -3.82
C ARG A 165 -5.94 -8.28 -2.53
N VAL A 166 -5.26 -8.66 -1.44
CA VAL A 166 -5.43 -8.08 -0.11
C VAL A 166 -4.32 -7.07 0.13
N TRP A 167 -4.67 -5.91 0.66
CA TRP A 167 -3.78 -4.80 0.92
C TRP A 167 -3.86 -4.43 2.40
N ARG A 168 -2.69 -4.40 3.08
CA ARG A 168 -2.54 -3.99 4.48
C ARG A 168 -1.71 -2.73 4.59
N LEU A 169 -2.20 -1.77 5.36
CA LEU A 169 -1.47 -0.56 5.70
C LEU A 169 -0.96 -0.66 7.14
N PHE A 170 0.33 -0.43 7.32
CA PHE A 170 1.01 -0.36 8.61
C PHE A 170 1.50 1.06 8.88
N HIS A 171 1.56 1.43 10.15
CA HIS A 171 2.20 2.66 10.60
C HIS A 171 3.47 2.32 11.38
N ARG A 172 4.56 3.07 11.18
CA ARG A 172 5.88 2.81 11.77
C ARG A 172 5.86 2.65 13.30
N ASP A 173 5.03 3.42 13.99
CA ASP A 173 5.01 3.41 15.45
C ASP A 173 4.40 2.12 16.03
N THR A 174 3.59 1.40 15.25
CA THR A 174 2.92 0.15 15.66
C THR A 174 3.35 -1.06 14.85
N SER A 175 4.14 -0.90 13.79
CA SER A 175 4.51 -1.99 12.86
C SER A 175 5.23 -3.15 13.55
N GLY A 176 6.01 -2.89 14.60
CA GLY A 176 6.69 -3.94 15.37
C GLY A 176 5.76 -4.91 16.12
N LEU A 177 4.47 -4.59 16.23
CA LEU A 177 3.45 -5.52 16.74
C LEU A 177 3.03 -6.56 15.69
N LEU A 178 3.34 -6.33 14.41
CA LEU A 178 3.05 -7.15 13.22
C LEU A 178 1.55 -7.42 12.95
N ASN A 179 0.69 -7.16 13.90
CA ASN A 179 -0.76 -7.43 13.86
C ASN A 179 -1.62 -6.16 14.04
N THR A 180 -1.04 -4.97 13.84
CA THR A 180 -1.76 -3.70 13.93
C THR A 180 -1.74 -3.02 12.56
N TYR A 181 -2.84 -3.14 11.83
CA TYR A 181 -2.95 -2.67 10.45
C TYR A 181 -4.42 -2.40 10.05
N VAL A 182 -4.58 -1.73 8.93
CA VAL A 182 -5.86 -1.69 8.20
C VAL A 182 -5.75 -2.58 6.98
N GLU A 183 -6.76 -3.41 6.74
CA GLU A 183 -6.80 -4.35 5.63
C GLU A 183 -8.02 -4.09 4.74
N ILE A 184 -7.82 -4.15 3.42
CA ILE A 184 -8.90 -4.11 2.43
C ILE A 184 -8.61 -5.15 1.34
N ASP A 185 -9.63 -5.96 0.99
CA ASP A 185 -9.61 -6.84 -0.19
C ASP A 185 -9.99 -5.99 -1.42
N LEU A 186 -9.00 -5.67 -2.26
CA LEU A 186 -9.20 -4.87 -3.47
C LEU A 186 -10.15 -5.56 -4.46
N LEU A 187 -10.02 -6.87 -4.65
CA LEU A 187 -10.90 -7.57 -5.59
C LEU A 187 -12.34 -7.60 -5.11
N ALA A 188 -12.54 -7.86 -3.82
CA ALA A 188 -13.88 -7.78 -3.25
C ALA A 188 -14.46 -6.37 -3.42
N ALA A 189 -13.66 -5.32 -3.23
CA ALA A 189 -14.08 -3.95 -3.41
C ALA A 189 -14.40 -3.59 -4.88
N LEU A 190 -13.68 -4.15 -5.86
CA LEU A 190 -13.94 -3.94 -7.29
C LEU A 190 -15.17 -4.71 -7.79
N GLN A 191 -15.41 -5.90 -7.23
CA GLN A 191 -16.49 -6.78 -7.66
C GLN A 191 -17.80 -6.55 -6.89
N ASP A 192 -17.79 -5.68 -5.87
CA ASP A 192 -19.00 -5.31 -5.14
C ASP A 192 -19.94 -4.49 -6.04
N ASN A 193 -21.25 -4.79 -5.93
CA ASN A 193 -22.28 -4.00 -6.62
C ASN A 193 -22.44 -2.59 -6.03
N ASP A 194 -21.91 -2.34 -4.82
CA ASP A 194 -21.91 -1.01 -4.22
C ASP A 194 -20.60 -0.30 -4.52
N PRO A 195 -20.59 0.74 -5.37
CA PRO A 195 -19.37 1.48 -5.70
C PRO A 195 -18.76 2.20 -4.50
N GLU A 196 -19.51 2.40 -3.42
CA GLU A 196 -18.99 3.00 -2.18
C GLU A 196 -17.92 2.11 -1.53
N THR A 197 -17.96 0.80 -1.77
CA THR A 197 -16.97 -0.15 -1.26
C THR A 197 -15.56 0.17 -1.72
N PHE A 198 -15.38 0.50 -3.01
CA PHE A 198 -14.08 0.87 -3.56
C PHE A 198 -13.54 2.20 -3.01
N LYS A 199 -14.41 3.10 -2.56
CA LYS A 199 -13.97 4.38 -1.97
C LYS A 199 -13.11 4.19 -0.72
N TYR A 200 -13.37 3.16 0.09
CA TYR A 200 -12.50 2.83 1.24
C TYR A 200 -11.09 2.48 0.79
N PHE A 201 -10.95 1.66 -0.25
CA PHE A 201 -9.63 1.31 -0.81
C PHE A 201 -8.89 2.55 -1.31
N TRP A 202 -9.54 3.35 -2.15
CA TRP A 202 -8.93 4.58 -2.67
C TRP A 202 -8.56 5.55 -1.55
N THR A 203 -9.45 5.76 -0.58
CA THR A 203 -9.23 6.70 0.53
C THR A 203 -8.01 6.33 1.38
N VAL A 204 -7.75 5.04 1.57
CA VAL A 204 -6.60 4.56 2.37
C VAL A 204 -5.33 4.47 1.54
N PHE A 205 -5.41 3.96 0.30
CA PHE A 205 -4.24 3.57 -0.49
C PHE A 205 -3.91 4.52 -1.65
N SER A 206 -4.59 5.66 -1.81
CA SER A 206 -4.21 6.67 -2.81
C SER A 206 -3.11 7.60 -2.32
N PRO A 207 -2.42 8.34 -3.23
CA PRO A 207 -1.50 9.40 -2.84
C PRO A 207 -2.15 10.45 -1.92
N GLU A 208 -3.39 10.82 -2.19
CA GLU A 208 -4.17 11.76 -1.38
C GLU A 208 -4.46 11.18 0.03
N GLY A 209 -4.69 9.86 0.11
CA GLY A 209 -4.87 9.15 1.38
C GLY A 209 -3.65 9.26 2.27
N LEU A 210 -2.47 8.94 1.72
CA LEU A 210 -1.21 8.87 2.47
C LEU A 210 -0.48 10.21 2.60
N GLY A 211 -0.55 11.08 1.59
CA GLY A 211 0.20 12.34 1.52
C GLY A 211 -0.62 13.60 1.74
N GLY A 212 -1.92 13.50 1.63
CA GLY A 212 -2.83 14.64 1.68
C GLY A 212 -2.95 15.38 0.34
N SER A 213 -3.74 16.42 0.34
CA SER A 213 -3.90 17.36 -0.77
C SER A 213 -3.34 18.73 -0.39
N GLU A 214 -3.23 19.65 -1.36
CA GLU A 214 -2.81 21.05 -1.09
C GLU A 214 -3.67 21.76 -0.04
N SER A 215 -4.92 21.34 0.14
CA SER A 215 -5.91 21.97 1.04
C SER A 215 -6.16 21.20 2.34
N ALA A 216 -5.72 19.95 2.45
CA ALA A 216 -5.96 19.11 3.62
C ALA A 216 -4.79 18.13 3.87
N GLY A 217 -4.48 17.88 5.15
CA GLY A 217 -3.50 16.87 5.51
C GLY A 217 -3.92 15.46 5.09
N ALA A 218 -2.99 14.50 5.12
CA ALA A 218 -3.24 13.11 4.77
C ALA A 218 -4.48 12.54 5.47
N ILE A 219 -5.34 11.86 4.73
CA ILE A 219 -6.57 11.25 5.27
C ILE A 219 -6.19 10.25 6.36
N VAL A 220 -5.23 9.37 6.06
CA VAL A 220 -4.75 8.34 6.98
C VAL A 220 -4.23 8.97 8.29
N GLN A 221 -3.53 10.10 8.23
CA GLN A 221 -3.07 10.80 9.43
C GLN A 221 -4.24 11.31 10.29
N ARG A 222 -5.33 11.75 9.66
CA ARG A 222 -6.56 12.17 10.37
C ARG A 222 -7.27 10.98 11.03
N LEU A 223 -7.14 9.77 10.49
CA LEU A 223 -7.71 8.53 11.04
C LEU A 223 -6.89 7.96 12.20
N LEU A 224 -5.58 8.24 12.25
CA LEU A 224 -4.68 7.81 13.34
C LEU A 224 -4.87 8.63 14.63
N ASN A 225 -5.31 9.90 14.54
CA ASN A 225 -5.32 10.86 15.64
C ASN A 225 -6.72 11.03 16.25
#